data_14f309eb729ba9a57a37ac9ce638a33b
#
_entry.id   14f309eb729ba9a57a37ac9ce638a33b
#
_cell.length_a   1.000
_cell.length_b   1.000
_cell.length_c   1.000
_cell.angle_alpha   90.00
_cell.angle_beta   90.00
_cell.angle_gamma   90.00
#
_symmetry.space_group_name_H-M   'P 1'
#
loop_
_entity.id
_entity.type
_entity.pdbx_description
1 polymer ?
#
loop_
_entity_poly.entity_id
_entity_poly.type
_entity_poly.pdbx_seq_one_letter_code
_entity_poly.pdbx_strand_id
1 'polypeptide(L)'
;IEISLKDKPGDFLALSPKGTVPVLVQSDGKIIEESLEIMLWALNINDREHWVLKDNDLCQKLIFENDFHFKKNLDKYKYADRFPEHPKEYYRSQCEIFLNALEEKLQFKLYLIED
;
A
#
# COMPACT_ATOMS: atom_id res chain seq x y z
N ILE A 1 14.09 -14.10 -1.51
CA ILE A 1 13.84 -15.03 -2.64
C ILE A 1 12.99 -14.29 -3.66
N GLU A 2 13.45 -14.28 -4.92
CA GLU A 2 12.70 -13.72 -6.02
C GLU A 2 11.64 -14.72 -6.50
N ILE A 3 10.40 -14.24 -6.73
CA ILE A 3 9.27 -15.08 -7.11
C ILE A 3 8.66 -14.55 -8.41
N SER A 4 8.47 -15.44 -9.38
CA SER A 4 7.68 -15.11 -10.56
C SER A 4 6.19 -14.97 -10.21
N LEU A 5 5.60 -13.81 -10.45
CA LEU A 5 4.17 -13.58 -10.17
C LEU A 5 3.23 -14.43 -11.05
N LYS A 6 3.72 -14.91 -12.21
CA LYS A 6 2.96 -15.74 -13.13
C LYS A 6 3.03 -17.23 -12.78
N ASP A 7 4.09 -17.62 -12.08
CA ASP A 7 4.36 -19.03 -11.73
C ASP A 7 4.89 -19.07 -10.29
N LYS A 8 3.97 -19.04 -9.33
CA LYS A 8 4.29 -19.01 -7.91
C LYS A 8 4.57 -20.42 -7.41
N PRO A 9 5.72 -20.64 -6.70
CA PRO A 9 6.05 -21.94 -6.14
C PRO A 9 4.97 -22.47 -5.18
N GLY A 10 4.73 -23.78 -5.19
CA GLY A 10 3.76 -24.43 -4.31
C GLY A 10 4.00 -24.17 -2.83
N ASP A 11 5.27 -24.20 -2.42
CA ASP A 11 5.68 -23.89 -1.03
C ASP A 11 5.31 -22.45 -0.63
N PHE A 12 5.44 -21.50 -1.56
CA PHE A 12 5.01 -20.12 -1.31
C PHE A 12 3.49 -20.03 -1.11
N LEU A 13 2.71 -20.72 -1.95
CA LEU A 13 1.25 -20.74 -1.83
C LEU A 13 0.76 -21.48 -0.57
N ALA A 14 1.53 -22.47 -0.10
CA ALA A 14 1.24 -23.15 1.17
C ALA A 14 1.45 -22.23 2.38
N LEU A 15 2.46 -21.33 2.32
CA LEU A 15 2.71 -20.33 3.36
C LEU A 15 1.73 -19.16 3.33
N SER A 16 1.39 -18.71 2.13
CA SER A 16 0.49 -17.57 1.91
C SER A 16 -0.56 -17.92 0.83
N PRO A 17 -1.72 -18.46 1.24
CA PRO A 17 -2.78 -18.84 0.31
C PRO A 17 -3.33 -17.69 -0.52
N LYS A 18 -3.23 -16.43 -0.05
CA LYS A 18 -3.55 -15.23 -0.84
C LYS A 18 -2.66 -15.13 -2.08
N GLY A 19 -1.44 -15.68 -2.01
CA GLY A 19 -0.48 -15.62 -3.10
C GLY A 19 -0.03 -14.20 -3.47
N THR A 20 -0.20 -13.24 -2.58
CA THR A 20 0.28 -11.86 -2.76
C THR A 20 1.73 -11.72 -2.31
N VAL A 21 2.41 -10.69 -2.79
CA VAL A 21 3.77 -10.31 -2.37
C VAL A 21 3.75 -8.88 -1.85
N PRO A 22 4.59 -8.55 -0.85
CA PRO A 22 5.59 -9.38 -0.18
C PRO A 22 5.01 -10.33 0.88
N VAL A 23 5.78 -11.35 1.25
CA VAL A 23 5.52 -12.23 2.40
C VAL A 23 6.79 -12.36 3.23
N LEU A 24 6.69 -12.16 4.53
CA LEU A 24 7.77 -12.37 5.49
C LEU A 24 7.43 -13.56 6.37
N VAL A 25 8.37 -14.52 6.44
CA VAL A 25 8.32 -15.64 7.39
C VAL A 25 9.38 -15.42 8.44
N GLN A 26 8.98 -15.29 9.69
CA GLN A 26 9.89 -15.13 10.83
C GLN A 26 10.52 -16.46 11.25
N SER A 27 11.57 -16.40 12.04
CA SER A 27 12.29 -17.60 12.52
C SER A 27 11.44 -18.51 13.42
N ASP A 28 10.42 -17.95 14.06
CA ASP A 28 9.42 -18.67 14.88
C ASP A 28 8.25 -19.26 14.06
N GLY A 29 8.28 -19.08 12.72
CA GLY A 29 7.25 -19.53 11.80
C GLY A 29 6.07 -18.57 11.60
N LYS A 30 6.05 -17.44 12.30
CA LYS A 30 5.00 -16.43 12.09
C LYS A 30 5.11 -15.83 10.68
N ILE A 31 3.97 -15.66 10.02
CA ILE A 31 3.86 -15.13 8.67
C ILE A 31 3.23 -13.75 8.72
N ILE A 32 3.83 -12.79 7.99
CA ILE A 32 3.30 -11.44 7.78
C ILE A 32 3.17 -11.23 6.27
N GLU A 33 1.97 -10.90 5.80
CA GLU A 33 1.64 -10.89 4.37
C GLU A 33 1.49 -9.47 3.78
N GLU A 34 1.20 -8.47 4.62
CA GLU A 34 0.99 -7.11 4.14
C GLU A 34 2.26 -6.26 4.27
N SER A 35 2.60 -5.50 3.21
CA SER A 35 3.83 -4.68 3.20
C SER A 35 3.89 -3.67 4.34
N LEU A 36 2.78 -3.04 4.70
CA LEU A 36 2.71 -2.12 5.84
C LEU A 36 2.99 -2.83 7.15
N GLU A 37 2.44 -4.02 7.37
CA GLU A 37 2.68 -4.81 8.57
C GLU A 37 4.15 -5.24 8.68
N ILE A 38 4.78 -5.61 7.55
CA ILE A 38 6.22 -5.94 7.50
C ILE A 38 7.07 -4.71 7.86
N MET A 39 6.72 -3.53 7.31
CA MET A 39 7.40 -2.27 7.64
C MET A 39 7.27 -1.96 9.14
N LEU A 40 6.07 -2.02 9.70
CA LEU A 40 5.83 -1.76 11.11
C LEU A 40 6.53 -2.78 12.02
N TRP A 41 6.56 -4.06 11.61
CA TRP A 41 7.33 -5.07 12.30
C TRP A 41 8.83 -4.74 12.35
N ALA A 42 9.42 -4.35 11.22
CA ALA A 42 10.84 -3.99 11.13
C ALA A 42 11.17 -2.73 11.96
N LEU A 43 10.32 -1.70 11.88
CA LEU A 43 10.48 -0.46 12.64
C LEU A 43 10.28 -0.68 14.15
N ASN A 44 9.40 -1.60 14.55
CA ASN A 44 9.25 -1.97 15.97
C ASN A 44 10.51 -2.62 16.56
N ILE A 45 11.35 -3.26 15.72
CA ILE A 45 12.65 -3.78 16.15
C ILE A 45 13.67 -2.63 16.29
N ASN A 46 13.72 -1.73 15.32
CA ASN A 46 14.68 -0.63 15.30
C ASN A 46 14.20 0.53 14.42
N ASP A 47 13.72 1.59 15.04
CA ASP A 47 13.27 2.83 14.38
C ASP A 47 14.20 4.01 14.78
N ARG A 48 15.43 4.00 14.27
CA ARG A 48 16.45 5.03 14.58
C ARG A 48 16.09 6.41 14.04
N GLU A 49 15.36 6.46 12.95
CA GLU A 49 15.02 7.69 12.24
C GLU A 49 13.60 8.19 12.57
N HIS A 50 12.92 7.51 13.51
CA HIS A 50 11.58 7.88 13.99
C HIS A 50 10.54 7.95 12.86
N TRP A 51 10.52 6.95 11.98
CA TRP A 51 9.56 6.86 10.88
C TRP A 51 8.14 6.50 11.35
N VAL A 52 8.02 5.88 12.52
CA VAL A 52 6.71 5.56 13.08
C VAL A 52 6.15 6.77 13.81
N LEU A 53 5.15 7.41 13.23
CA LEU A 53 4.36 8.44 13.87
C LEU A 53 3.31 7.76 14.76
N LYS A 54 3.58 7.70 16.05
CA LYS A 54 2.66 7.10 17.03
C LYS A 54 1.40 7.97 17.14
N ASP A 55 0.24 7.29 17.17
CA ASP A 55 -1.08 7.90 17.38
C ASP A 55 -1.42 9.07 16.44
N ASN A 56 -0.91 9.02 15.22
CA ASN A 56 -1.22 10.03 14.21
C ASN A 56 -2.41 9.62 13.34
N ASP A 57 -3.60 10.10 13.72
CA ASP A 57 -4.86 9.84 13.01
C ASP A 57 -4.81 10.26 11.53
N LEU A 58 -4.08 11.34 11.23
CA LEU A 58 -3.92 11.82 9.86
C LEU A 58 -3.10 10.83 9.02
N CYS A 59 -2.03 10.25 9.57
CA CYS A 59 -1.23 9.22 8.93
C CYS A 59 -2.09 8.00 8.59
N GLN A 60 -2.84 7.50 9.57
CA GLN A 60 -3.73 6.36 9.39
C GLN A 60 -4.81 6.63 8.33
N LYS A 61 -5.40 7.82 8.34
CA LYS A 61 -6.38 8.24 7.35
C LYS A 61 -5.79 8.29 5.95
N LEU A 62 -4.59 8.86 5.77
CA LEU A 62 -3.93 8.94 4.46
C LEU A 62 -3.58 7.54 3.92
N ILE A 63 -3.10 6.64 4.78
CA ILE A 63 -2.82 5.24 4.41
C ILE A 63 -4.12 4.55 3.98
N PHE A 64 -5.19 4.70 4.74
CA PHE A 64 -6.49 4.13 4.41
C PHE A 64 -7.02 4.63 3.06
N GLU A 65 -7.02 5.94 2.84
CA GLU A 65 -7.47 6.54 1.57
C GLU A 65 -6.61 6.06 0.39
N ASN A 66 -5.29 5.96 0.57
CA ASN A 66 -4.39 5.42 -0.44
C ASN A 66 -4.71 3.96 -0.76
N ASP A 67 -4.84 3.10 0.25
CA ASP A 67 -4.92 1.65 0.03
C ASP A 67 -6.33 1.21 -0.41
N PHE A 68 -7.38 1.83 0.11
CA PHE A 68 -8.76 1.39 -0.13
C PHE A 68 -9.51 2.20 -1.21
N HIS A 69 -9.09 3.44 -1.48
CA HIS A 69 -9.75 4.28 -2.49
C HIS A 69 -8.85 4.56 -3.69
N PHE A 70 -7.69 5.16 -3.48
CA PHE A 70 -6.79 5.54 -4.57
C PHE A 70 -6.29 4.32 -5.35
N LYS A 71 -5.70 3.33 -4.70
CA LYS A 71 -5.15 2.13 -5.37
C LYS A 71 -6.21 1.36 -6.15
N LYS A 72 -7.43 1.26 -5.64
CA LYS A 72 -8.53 0.58 -6.37
C LYS A 72 -8.87 1.29 -7.68
N ASN A 73 -8.93 2.63 -7.66
CA ASN A 73 -9.18 3.40 -8.87
C ASN A 73 -7.97 3.39 -9.80
N LEU A 74 -6.75 3.39 -9.25
CA LEU A 74 -5.52 3.27 -10.02
C LEU A 74 -5.44 1.93 -10.78
N ASP A 75 -5.81 0.83 -10.15
CA ASP A 75 -5.85 -0.48 -10.81
C ASP A 75 -6.90 -0.51 -11.91
N LYS A 76 -8.08 0.04 -11.70
CA LYS A 76 -9.10 0.18 -12.74
C LYS A 76 -8.64 1.10 -13.89
N TYR A 77 -7.92 2.17 -13.59
CA TYR A 77 -7.30 3.02 -14.60
C TYR A 77 -6.23 2.28 -15.41
N LYS A 78 -5.34 1.54 -14.74
CA LYS A 78 -4.25 0.80 -15.40
C LYS A 78 -4.75 -0.37 -16.26
N TYR A 79 -5.78 -1.04 -15.80
CA TYR A 79 -6.35 -2.24 -16.41
C TYR A 79 -7.78 -2.01 -16.90
N ALA A 80 -8.03 -0.85 -17.53
CA ALA A 80 -9.37 -0.41 -17.93
C ALA A 80 -10.14 -1.43 -18.75
N ASP A 81 -9.45 -2.24 -19.55
CA ASP A 81 -10.05 -3.32 -20.35
C ASP A 81 -10.78 -4.38 -19.50
N ARG A 82 -10.43 -4.50 -18.22
CA ARG A 82 -11.04 -5.43 -17.27
C ARG A 82 -12.22 -4.81 -16.51
N PHE A 83 -12.40 -3.49 -16.62
CA PHE A 83 -13.38 -2.70 -15.86
C PHE A 83 -14.18 -1.79 -16.80
N PRO A 84 -15.07 -2.39 -17.65
CA PRO A 84 -15.80 -1.67 -18.69
C PRO A 84 -16.95 -0.81 -18.17
N GLU A 85 -17.21 -0.78 -16.85
CA GLU A 85 -18.34 -0.05 -16.23
C GLU A 85 -18.24 1.47 -16.45
N HIS A 86 -17.00 1.98 -16.52
CA HIS A 86 -16.71 3.40 -16.80
C HIS A 86 -15.53 3.54 -17.75
N PRO A 87 -15.43 4.65 -18.51
CA PRO A 87 -14.28 4.95 -19.33
C PRO A 87 -13.04 5.17 -18.44
N LYS A 88 -11.86 4.96 -19.02
CA LYS A 88 -10.55 5.09 -18.34
C LYS A 88 -10.38 6.45 -17.67
N GLU A 89 -10.85 7.51 -18.31
CA GLU A 89 -10.77 8.90 -17.86
C GLU A 89 -11.55 9.13 -16.56
N TYR A 90 -12.64 8.40 -16.36
CA TYR A 90 -13.38 8.42 -15.09
C TYR A 90 -12.53 7.91 -13.94
N TYR A 91 -11.87 6.77 -14.09
CA TYR A 91 -11.01 6.23 -13.03
C TYR A 91 -9.81 7.11 -12.75
N ARG A 92 -9.26 7.76 -13.79
CA ARG A 92 -8.22 8.77 -13.63
C ARG A 92 -8.71 9.95 -12.78
N SER A 93 -9.88 10.51 -13.08
CA SER A 93 -10.44 11.62 -12.30
C SER A 93 -10.68 11.26 -10.84
N GLN A 94 -11.06 10.00 -10.55
CA GLN A 94 -11.18 9.52 -9.17
C GLN A 94 -9.83 9.44 -8.45
N CYS A 95 -8.75 9.09 -9.16
CA CYS A 95 -7.39 9.14 -8.59
C CYS A 95 -6.94 10.58 -8.32
N GLU A 96 -7.27 11.51 -9.20
CA GLU A 96 -6.89 12.93 -9.08
C GLU A 96 -7.49 13.60 -7.83
N ILE A 97 -8.63 13.13 -7.32
CA ILE A 97 -9.21 13.62 -6.05
C ILE A 97 -8.20 13.47 -4.90
N PHE A 98 -7.63 12.28 -4.74
CA PHE A 98 -6.65 12.01 -3.68
C PHE A 98 -5.35 12.77 -3.92
N LEU A 99 -4.84 12.77 -5.16
CA LEU A 99 -3.59 13.47 -5.50
C LEU A 99 -3.70 14.99 -5.27
N ASN A 100 -4.83 15.60 -5.63
CA ASN A 100 -5.07 17.03 -5.39
C ASN A 100 -5.13 17.33 -3.89
N ALA A 101 -5.72 16.47 -3.08
CA ALA A 101 -5.75 16.64 -1.63
C ALA A 101 -4.35 16.55 -1.00
N LEU A 102 -3.43 15.74 -1.57
CA LEU A 102 -2.03 15.72 -1.15
C LEU A 102 -1.29 16.98 -1.62
N GLU A 103 -1.51 17.41 -2.86
CA GLU A 103 -0.91 18.60 -3.43
C GLU A 103 -1.28 19.86 -2.64
N GLU A 104 -2.56 20.02 -2.30
CA GLU A 104 -3.03 21.14 -1.46
C GLU A 104 -2.29 21.21 -0.12
N LYS A 105 -2.02 20.07 0.52
CA LYS A 105 -1.25 20.02 1.76
C LYS A 105 0.20 20.47 1.55
N LEU A 106 0.84 19.98 0.49
CA LEU A 106 2.24 20.27 0.17
C LEU A 106 2.50 21.70 -0.33
N GLN A 107 1.45 22.44 -0.73
CA GLN A 107 1.58 23.87 -1.06
C GLN A 107 2.03 24.74 0.14
N PHE A 108 1.71 24.31 1.35
CA PHE A 108 1.93 25.08 2.57
C PHE A 108 2.85 24.37 3.57
N LYS A 109 3.26 23.15 3.28
CA LYS A 109 4.05 22.29 4.17
C LYS A 109 5.15 21.58 3.41
N LEU A 110 6.26 21.29 4.07
CA LEU A 110 7.35 20.49 3.50
C LEU A 110 6.98 19.00 3.44
N TYR A 111 6.13 18.55 4.36
CA TYR A 111 5.72 17.15 4.48
C TYR A 111 4.21 17.04 4.62
N LEU A 112 3.65 15.85 4.34
CA LEU A 112 2.21 15.60 4.38
C LEU A 112 1.63 15.63 5.80
N ILE A 113 2.41 15.33 6.82
CA ILE A 113 1.93 15.10 8.18
C ILE A 113 2.57 16.05 9.20
N GLU A 114 3.88 16.19 9.17
CA GLU A 114 4.64 17.04 10.10
C GLU A 114 5.46 18.08 9.33
N ASP A 115 5.75 19.20 9.98
CA ASP A 115 6.58 20.28 9.44
C ASP A 115 8.05 20.08 9.86
#